data_6e0e077571c9e8ff7f1e5895f8b3e028
#
_entry.id   6e0e077571c9e8ff7f1e5895f8b3e028
#
_cell.length_a   1.000
_cell.length_b   1.000
_cell.length_c   1.000
_cell.angle_alpha   90.00
_cell.angle_beta   90.00
_cell.angle_gamma   90.00
#
_symmetry.space_group_name_H-M   'P 1'
#
loop_
_entity.id
_entity.type
_entity.pdbx_description
1 polymer ?
#
loop_
_entity_poly.entity_id
_entity_poly.type
_entity_poly.pdbx_seq_one_letter_code
_entity_poly.pdbx_strand_id
1 'polypeptide(L)'
;MSGVLLIIGSSLSIQSSSQFFGNIVAFIMPISFAVLIVIVRKYPKVDMVPSQFIAGIFAALIGYLVAGKLSISPHDLLLGFLAGTFQIGFGFIMITIGSRTTPAAVVGILMLTEAVFGPLWAWLFINEIPPTSVIIGGSIIISAILFEFFFSSKKKE
;
A
#
# COMPACT_ATOMS: atom_id res chain seq x y z
N MET A 1 -5.85 14.05 -5.05
CA MET A 1 -7.17 13.38 -5.13
C MET A 1 -7.58 13.09 -6.58
N SER A 2 -7.46 14.02 -7.52
CA SER A 2 -7.86 13.82 -8.94
C SER A 2 -7.13 12.67 -9.65
N GLY A 3 -5.82 12.49 -9.44
CA GLY A 3 -5.06 11.40 -10.06
C GLY A 3 -5.50 10.00 -9.59
N VAL A 4 -5.83 9.87 -8.30
CA VAL A 4 -6.36 8.61 -7.73
C VAL A 4 -7.74 8.30 -8.28
N LEU A 5 -8.61 9.32 -8.39
CA LEU A 5 -9.96 9.16 -8.96
C LEU A 5 -9.93 8.76 -10.43
N LEU A 6 -8.95 9.23 -11.22
CA LEU A 6 -8.76 8.83 -12.61
C LEU A 6 -8.37 7.35 -12.74
N ILE A 7 -7.47 6.87 -11.89
CA ILE A 7 -7.05 5.46 -11.88
C ILE A 7 -8.22 4.56 -11.47
N ILE A 8 -8.94 4.91 -10.40
CA ILE A 8 -10.07 4.13 -9.91
C ILE A 8 -11.25 4.20 -10.90
N GLY A 9 -11.54 5.36 -11.44
CA GLY A 9 -12.66 5.57 -12.38
C GLY A 9 -12.55 4.72 -13.65
N SER A 10 -11.34 4.52 -14.16
CA SER A 10 -11.11 3.65 -15.33
C SER A 10 -11.35 2.17 -15.00
N SER A 11 -11.17 1.76 -13.74
CA SER A 11 -11.41 0.39 -13.29
C SER A 11 -12.88 0.09 -12.98
N LEU A 12 -13.72 1.11 -12.77
CA LEU A 12 -15.12 0.96 -12.39
C LEU A 12 -16.08 0.73 -13.57
N SER A 13 -15.64 1.00 -14.81
CA SER A 13 -16.51 1.01 -15.99
C SER A 13 -16.94 -0.37 -16.54
N ILE A 14 -16.39 -1.49 -16.02
CA ILE A 14 -16.67 -2.86 -16.51
C ILE A 14 -16.74 -3.82 -15.31
N GLN A 15 -17.74 -3.70 -14.43
CA GLN A 15 -17.75 -4.54 -13.24
C GLN A 15 -19.01 -5.40 -13.11
N SER A 16 -18.79 -6.70 -12.84
CA SER A 16 -19.80 -7.59 -12.28
C SER A 16 -20.10 -7.22 -10.81
N SER A 17 -21.28 -7.57 -10.30
CA SER A 17 -21.66 -7.31 -8.90
C SER A 17 -20.65 -7.81 -7.88
N SER A 18 -19.95 -8.93 -8.14
CA SER A 18 -18.91 -9.48 -7.28
C SER A 18 -17.64 -8.61 -7.23
N GLN A 19 -17.27 -7.98 -8.35
CA GLN A 19 -16.12 -7.07 -8.41
C GLN A 19 -16.42 -5.76 -7.66
N PHE A 20 -17.65 -5.25 -7.73
CA PHE A 20 -18.08 -4.07 -6.98
C PHE A 20 -17.98 -4.32 -5.46
N PHE A 21 -18.45 -5.47 -4.98
CA PHE A 21 -18.32 -5.86 -3.57
C PHE A 21 -16.85 -5.99 -3.16
N GLY A 22 -16.02 -6.64 -3.98
CA GLY A 22 -14.58 -6.77 -3.75
C GLY A 22 -13.89 -5.41 -3.63
N ASN A 23 -14.25 -4.43 -4.45
CA ASN A 23 -13.70 -3.08 -4.38
C ASN A 23 -14.11 -2.34 -3.10
N ILE A 24 -15.38 -2.50 -2.63
CA ILE A 24 -15.79 -1.94 -1.34
C ILE A 24 -14.97 -2.54 -0.20
N VAL A 25 -14.78 -3.85 -0.18
CA VAL A 25 -13.97 -4.53 0.83
C VAL A 25 -12.51 -4.06 0.76
N ALA A 26 -11.96 -3.84 -0.43
CA ALA A 26 -10.61 -3.33 -0.62
C ALA A 26 -10.40 -1.94 0.00
N PHE A 27 -11.44 -1.09 0.14
CA PHE A 27 -11.34 0.20 0.83
C PHE A 27 -11.09 0.07 2.34
N ILE A 28 -11.37 -1.06 2.95
CA ILE A 28 -11.09 -1.29 4.36
C ILE A 28 -9.57 -1.25 4.62
N MET A 29 -8.75 -1.72 3.69
CA MET A 29 -7.29 -1.74 3.81
C MET A 29 -6.69 -0.33 4.00
N PRO A 30 -6.88 0.65 3.10
CA PRO A 30 -6.31 1.98 3.27
C PRO A 30 -6.87 2.72 4.49
N ILE A 31 -8.13 2.50 4.86
CA ILE A 31 -8.72 3.08 6.08
C ILE A 31 -8.01 2.50 7.32
N SER A 32 -7.86 1.19 7.40
CA SER A 32 -7.18 0.52 8.51
C SER A 32 -5.72 0.97 8.61
N PHE A 33 -5.06 1.15 7.48
CA PHE A 33 -3.68 1.64 7.41
C PHE A 33 -3.56 3.10 7.90
N ALA A 34 -4.48 3.97 7.50
CA ALA A 34 -4.53 5.35 7.99
C ALA A 34 -4.74 5.41 9.52
N VAL A 35 -5.62 4.57 10.06
CA VAL A 35 -5.85 4.43 11.50
C VAL A 35 -4.56 3.96 12.20
N LEU A 36 -3.87 2.97 11.65
CA LEU A 36 -2.58 2.49 12.19
C LEU A 36 -1.56 3.63 12.30
N ILE A 37 -1.36 4.41 11.23
CA ILE A 37 -0.41 5.52 11.22
C ILE A 37 -0.76 6.56 12.30
N VAL A 38 -2.04 6.91 12.44
CA VAL A 38 -2.51 7.86 13.46
C VAL A 38 -2.26 7.32 14.87
N ILE A 39 -2.54 6.04 15.13
CA ILE A 39 -2.31 5.40 16.43
C ILE A 39 -0.83 5.38 16.78
N VAL A 40 0.03 4.93 15.85
CA VAL A 40 1.49 4.86 16.04
C VAL A 40 2.03 6.25 16.39
N ARG A 41 1.58 7.28 15.69
CA ARG A 41 2.00 8.66 15.95
C ARG A 41 1.46 9.21 17.27
N LYS A 42 0.25 8.84 17.65
CA LYS A 42 -0.34 9.27 18.95
C LYS A 42 0.40 8.67 20.16
N TYR A 43 0.94 7.46 19.98
CA TYR A 43 1.64 6.73 21.04
C TYR A 43 3.08 6.38 20.66
N PRO A 44 3.97 7.36 20.41
CA PRO A 44 5.32 7.13 19.86
C PRO A 44 6.24 6.34 20.79
N LYS A 45 5.94 6.33 22.10
CA LYS A 45 6.70 5.59 23.12
C LYS A 45 6.32 4.11 23.21
N VAL A 46 5.17 3.72 22.64
CA VAL A 46 4.71 2.35 22.64
C VAL A 46 5.32 1.63 21.41
N ASP A 47 5.95 0.49 21.67
CA ASP A 47 6.46 -0.33 20.58
C ASP A 47 5.32 -1.12 19.93
N MET A 48 4.92 -0.70 18.73
CA MET A 48 3.84 -1.34 17.95
C MET A 48 4.36 -2.45 17.02
N VAL A 49 5.67 -2.68 16.93
CA VAL A 49 6.24 -3.75 16.09
C VAL A 49 5.75 -5.15 16.50
N PRO A 50 5.66 -5.50 17.81
CA PRO A 50 5.12 -6.79 18.21
C PRO A 50 3.66 -7.03 17.78
N SER A 51 2.85 -5.98 17.70
CA SER A 51 1.45 -6.11 17.25
C SER A 51 1.34 -6.56 15.79
N GLN A 52 2.30 -6.19 14.95
CA GLN A 52 2.35 -6.61 13.55
C GLN A 52 2.71 -8.09 13.42
N PHE A 53 3.59 -8.60 14.28
CA PHE A 53 3.88 -10.02 14.33
C PHE A 53 2.62 -10.83 14.68
N ILE A 54 1.86 -10.39 15.68
CA ILE A 54 0.58 -11.01 16.06
C ILE A 54 -0.41 -10.94 14.88
N ALA A 55 -0.53 -9.78 14.23
CA ALA A 55 -1.40 -9.61 13.07
C ALA A 55 -0.99 -10.56 11.92
N GLY A 56 0.30 -10.75 11.69
CA GLY A 56 0.82 -11.71 10.70
C GLY A 56 0.41 -13.15 11.01
N ILE A 57 0.46 -13.58 12.27
CA ILE A 57 0.00 -14.90 12.70
C ILE A 57 -1.50 -15.05 12.42
N PHE A 58 -2.33 -14.05 12.79
CA PHE A 58 -3.77 -14.09 12.50
C PHE A 58 -4.05 -14.13 11.00
N ALA A 59 -3.33 -13.33 10.20
CA ALA A 59 -3.48 -13.35 8.76
C ALA A 59 -3.12 -14.72 8.16
N ALA A 60 -2.05 -15.35 8.63
CA ALA A 60 -1.64 -16.69 8.21
C ALA A 60 -2.68 -17.74 8.59
N LEU A 61 -3.23 -17.67 9.81
CA LEU A 61 -4.28 -18.58 10.29
C LEU A 61 -5.56 -18.43 9.45
N ILE A 62 -6.01 -17.22 9.21
CA ILE A 62 -7.19 -16.96 8.37
C ILE A 62 -6.94 -17.45 6.94
N GLY A 63 -5.77 -17.14 6.37
CA GLY A 63 -5.39 -17.63 5.05
C GLY A 63 -5.41 -19.15 4.95
N TYR A 64 -4.90 -19.84 5.96
CA TYR A 64 -4.93 -21.30 6.04
C TYR A 64 -6.37 -21.85 6.08
N LEU A 65 -7.24 -21.24 6.88
CA LEU A 65 -8.64 -21.69 7.03
C LEU A 65 -9.50 -21.44 5.77
N VAL A 66 -9.17 -20.38 5.02
CA VAL A 66 -9.92 -19.99 3.81
C VAL A 66 -9.34 -20.64 2.54
N ALA A 67 -8.08 -21.10 2.59
CA ALA A 67 -7.44 -21.73 1.44
C ALA A 67 -8.13 -23.06 1.10
N GLY A 68 -8.75 -23.15 -0.07
CA GLY A 68 -9.44 -24.35 -0.54
C GLY A 68 -8.48 -25.52 -0.88
N LYS A 69 -7.22 -25.23 -1.17
CA LYS A 69 -6.13 -26.21 -1.41
C LYS A 69 -4.81 -25.59 -0.96
N LEU A 70 -4.01 -26.38 -0.27
CA LEU A 70 -2.66 -26.00 0.19
C LEU A 70 -1.54 -26.54 -0.73
N SER A 71 -1.88 -26.88 -1.98
CA SER A 71 -0.88 -27.30 -2.97
C SER A 71 -0.25 -26.07 -3.59
N ILE A 72 0.97 -25.78 -3.19
CA ILE A 72 1.78 -24.68 -3.72
C ILE A 72 3.09 -25.24 -4.30
N SER A 73 3.54 -24.69 -5.43
CA SER A 73 4.84 -25.08 -5.98
C SER A 73 5.99 -24.59 -5.09
N PRO A 74 7.15 -25.29 -5.05
CA PRO A 74 8.32 -24.81 -4.29
C PRO A 74 8.78 -23.41 -4.71
N HIS A 75 8.63 -23.08 -6.00
CA HIS A 75 8.95 -21.77 -6.54
C HIS A 75 8.02 -20.68 -5.97
N ASP A 76 6.71 -20.90 -6.00
CA ASP A 76 5.72 -19.95 -5.48
C ASP A 76 5.82 -19.81 -3.96
N LEU A 77 6.15 -20.90 -3.26
CA LEU A 77 6.42 -20.87 -1.82
C LEU A 77 7.61 -19.97 -1.50
N LEU A 78 8.70 -20.10 -2.26
CA LEU A 78 9.88 -19.24 -2.09
C LEU A 78 9.55 -17.77 -2.38
N LEU A 79 8.87 -17.49 -3.47
CA LEU A 79 8.46 -16.13 -3.81
C LEU A 79 7.52 -15.53 -2.76
N GLY A 80 6.53 -16.30 -2.30
CA GLY A 80 5.63 -15.89 -1.22
C GLY A 80 6.36 -15.62 0.09
N PHE A 81 7.33 -16.46 0.44
CA PHE A 81 8.18 -16.26 1.63
C PHE A 81 9.02 -14.98 1.53
N LEU A 82 9.67 -14.75 0.39
CA LEU A 82 10.49 -13.56 0.17
C LEU A 82 9.61 -12.29 0.17
N ALA A 83 8.48 -12.29 -0.54
CA ALA A 83 7.55 -11.17 -0.55
C ALA A 83 6.96 -10.91 0.84
N GLY A 84 6.51 -11.93 1.55
CA GLY A 84 5.97 -11.80 2.89
C GLY A 84 6.98 -11.26 3.90
N THR A 85 8.21 -11.72 3.84
CA THR A 85 9.26 -11.32 4.79
C THR A 85 9.84 -9.95 4.46
N PHE A 86 10.30 -9.74 3.23
CA PHE A 86 11.06 -8.53 2.88
C PHE A 86 10.14 -7.39 2.43
N GLN A 87 9.17 -7.67 1.59
CA GLN A 87 8.30 -6.60 1.07
C GLN A 87 7.28 -6.18 2.12
N ILE A 88 6.53 -7.13 2.68
CA ILE A 88 5.46 -6.83 3.65
C ILE A 88 6.03 -6.67 5.06
N GLY A 89 6.69 -7.68 5.60
CA GLY A 89 7.14 -7.70 6.99
C GLY A 89 8.13 -6.57 7.29
N PHE A 90 9.24 -6.50 6.57
CA PHE A 90 10.24 -5.45 6.75
C PHE A 90 9.68 -4.06 6.41
N GLY A 91 8.88 -3.95 5.33
CA GLY A 91 8.23 -2.70 4.94
C GLY A 91 7.33 -2.14 6.04
N PHE A 92 6.47 -2.96 6.64
CA PHE A 92 5.60 -2.55 7.75
C PHE A 92 6.37 -2.14 9.00
N ILE A 93 7.46 -2.82 9.33
CA ILE A 93 8.34 -2.44 10.45
C ILE A 93 8.92 -1.05 10.19
N MET A 94 9.46 -0.80 9.01
CA MET A 94 10.05 0.50 8.65
C MET A 94 9.01 1.62 8.69
N ILE A 95 7.81 1.40 8.15
CA ILE A 95 6.71 2.36 8.20
C ILE A 95 6.30 2.63 9.67
N THR A 96 6.18 1.59 10.48
CA THR A 96 5.81 1.74 11.90
C THR A 96 6.83 2.57 12.66
N ILE A 97 8.12 2.32 12.47
CA ILE A 97 9.18 3.09 13.10
C ILE A 97 9.19 4.54 12.58
N GLY A 98 9.14 4.72 11.27
CA GLY A 98 9.15 6.04 10.63
C GLY A 98 7.94 6.91 10.99
N SER A 99 6.76 6.30 11.15
CA SER A 99 5.53 7.02 11.50
C SER A 99 5.51 7.56 12.92
N ARG A 100 6.40 7.11 13.80
CA ARG A 100 6.50 7.65 15.18
C ARG A 100 6.83 9.14 15.21
N THR A 101 7.67 9.59 14.30
CA THR A 101 8.18 10.98 14.26
C THR A 101 7.67 11.77 13.06
N THR A 102 7.26 11.11 11.99
CA THR A 102 6.80 11.75 10.76
C THR A 102 5.32 12.14 10.84
N PRO A 103 4.91 13.34 10.40
CA PRO A 103 3.51 13.70 10.31
C PRO A 103 2.69 12.71 9.48
N ALA A 104 1.50 12.32 9.98
CA ALA A 104 0.67 11.32 9.31
C ALA A 104 0.32 11.68 7.86
N ALA A 105 0.13 12.98 7.57
CA ALA A 105 -0.11 13.47 6.21
C ALA A 105 1.10 13.22 5.29
N VAL A 106 2.33 13.42 5.79
CA VAL A 106 3.56 13.16 5.02
C VAL A 106 3.72 11.66 4.75
N VAL A 107 3.45 10.80 5.75
CA VAL A 107 3.45 9.34 5.56
C VAL A 107 2.43 8.95 4.49
N GLY A 108 1.21 9.50 4.54
CA GLY A 108 0.18 9.26 3.53
C GLY A 108 0.61 9.68 2.11
N ILE A 109 1.28 10.83 1.97
CA ILE A 109 1.81 11.29 0.68
C ILE A 109 2.91 10.33 0.17
N LEU A 110 3.82 9.91 1.05
CA LEU A 110 4.87 8.94 0.69
C LEU A 110 4.29 7.60 0.24
N MET A 111 3.19 7.14 0.87
CA MET A 111 2.51 5.91 0.43
C MET A 111 1.90 6.02 -0.98
N LEU A 112 1.55 7.23 -1.44
CA LEU A 112 1.08 7.43 -2.81
C LEU A 112 2.17 7.15 -3.87
N THR A 113 3.45 7.15 -3.49
CA THR A 113 4.54 6.78 -4.41
C THR A 113 4.42 5.31 -4.84
N GLU A 114 3.87 4.44 -4.02
CA GLU A 114 3.63 3.04 -4.36
C GLU A 114 2.69 2.90 -5.57
N ALA A 115 1.66 3.74 -5.66
CA ALA A 115 0.73 3.74 -6.79
C ALA A 115 1.40 4.06 -8.13
N VAL A 116 2.58 4.68 -8.09
CA VAL A 116 3.39 5.00 -9.27
C VAL A 116 4.46 3.93 -9.51
N PHE A 117 5.17 3.55 -8.46
CA PHE A 117 6.27 2.58 -8.58
C PHE A 117 5.77 1.17 -8.85
N GLY A 118 4.58 0.77 -8.34
CA GLY A 118 4.01 -0.55 -8.61
C GLY A 118 3.88 -0.85 -10.12
N PRO A 119 3.12 -0.04 -10.90
CA PRO A 119 3.03 -0.19 -12.34
C PRO A 119 4.37 -0.03 -13.08
N LEU A 120 5.27 0.83 -12.58
CA LEU A 120 6.60 1.00 -13.15
C LEU A 120 7.43 -0.28 -13.06
N TRP A 121 7.43 -0.94 -11.91
CA TRP A 121 8.12 -2.22 -11.71
C TRP A 121 7.49 -3.33 -12.54
N ALA A 122 6.17 -3.40 -12.63
CA ALA A 122 5.48 -4.37 -13.49
C ALA A 122 5.89 -4.20 -14.95
N TRP A 123 5.98 -2.96 -15.44
CA TRP A 123 6.45 -2.67 -16.79
C TRP A 123 7.92 -3.08 -17.01
N LEU A 124 8.81 -2.74 -16.08
CA LEU A 124 10.25 -3.01 -16.22
C LEU A 124 10.63 -4.49 -16.10
N PHE A 125 9.96 -5.23 -15.21
CA PHE A 125 10.35 -6.61 -14.91
C PHE A 125 9.48 -7.67 -15.61
N ILE A 126 8.21 -7.34 -15.88
CA ILE A 126 7.24 -8.30 -16.44
C ILE A 126 6.81 -7.87 -17.85
N ASN A 127 7.28 -6.71 -18.36
CA ASN A 127 6.89 -6.09 -19.62
C ASN A 127 5.37 -5.82 -19.72
N GLU A 128 4.69 -5.64 -18.60
CA GLU A 128 3.27 -5.28 -18.56
C GLU A 128 3.12 -3.76 -18.76
N ILE A 129 2.62 -3.37 -19.94
CA ILE A 129 2.47 -1.95 -20.30
C ILE A 129 1.30 -1.36 -19.47
N PRO A 130 1.56 -0.35 -18.61
CA PRO A 130 0.51 0.25 -17.82
C PRO A 130 -0.51 0.98 -18.70
N PRO A 131 -1.82 0.90 -18.39
CA PRO A 131 -2.86 1.65 -19.09
C PRO A 131 -2.59 3.16 -19.06
N THR A 132 -3.02 3.88 -20.10
CA THR A 132 -2.83 5.34 -20.20
C THR A 132 -3.36 6.11 -19.00
N SER A 133 -4.48 5.64 -18.41
CA SER A 133 -5.05 6.21 -17.19
C SER A 133 -4.10 6.13 -15.98
N VAL A 134 -3.32 5.06 -15.88
CA VAL A 134 -2.32 4.86 -14.82
C VAL A 134 -1.13 5.81 -15.02
N ILE A 135 -0.69 5.99 -16.28
CA ILE A 135 0.39 6.91 -16.62
C ILE A 135 -0.01 8.36 -16.28
N ILE A 136 -1.20 8.79 -16.72
CA ILE A 136 -1.71 10.15 -16.45
C ILE A 136 -1.94 10.35 -14.94
N GLY A 137 -2.62 9.42 -14.28
CA GLY A 137 -2.89 9.49 -12.85
C GLY A 137 -1.60 9.48 -12.01
N GLY A 138 -0.62 8.66 -12.37
CA GLY A 138 0.69 8.60 -11.74
C GLY A 138 1.48 9.91 -11.90
N SER A 139 1.45 10.51 -13.09
CA SER A 139 2.10 11.81 -13.35
C SER A 139 1.50 12.94 -12.49
N ILE A 140 0.18 12.95 -12.30
CA ILE A 140 -0.51 13.91 -11.41
C ILE A 140 -0.08 13.69 -9.96
N ILE A 141 0.02 12.42 -9.51
CA ILE A 141 0.46 12.08 -8.14
C ILE A 141 1.90 12.55 -7.92
N ILE A 142 2.84 12.24 -8.83
CA ILE A 142 4.24 12.68 -8.72
C ILE A 142 4.31 14.21 -8.66
N SER A 143 3.59 14.90 -9.54
CA SER A 143 3.58 16.37 -9.57
C SER A 143 3.08 16.96 -8.24
N ALA A 144 2.05 16.36 -7.64
CA ALA A 144 1.52 16.78 -6.35
C ALA A 144 2.52 16.53 -5.19
N ILE A 145 3.23 15.40 -5.20
CA ILE A 145 4.26 15.08 -4.22
C ILE A 145 5.43 16.07 -4.31
N LEU A 146 5.90 16.33 -5.51
CA LEU A 146 6.98 17.30 -5.74
C LEU A 146 6.57 18.71 -5.30
N PHE A 147 5.35 19.12 -5.65
CA PHE A 147 4.80 20.41 -5.23
C PHE A 147 4.79 20.53 -3.70
N GLU A 148 4.25 19.55 -2.99
CA GLU A 148 4.23 19.53 -1.53
C GLU A 148 5.64 19.61 -0.95
N PHE A 149 6.58 18.84 -1.49
CA PHE A 149 7.97 18.83 -1.05
C PHE A 149 8.62 20.21 -1.17
N PHE A 150 8.46 20.87 -2.31
CA PHE A 150 9.06 22.19 -2.53
C PHE A 150 8.40 23.30 -1.71
N PHE A 151 7.08 23.26 -1.53
CA PHE A 151 6.36 24.30 -0.78
C PHE A 151 6.39 24.08 0.74
N SER A 152 6.40 22.85 1.21
CA SER A 152 6.52 22.55 2.64
C SER A 152 7.92 22.86 3.18
N SER A 153 8.96 22.76 2.36
CA SER A 153 10.34 23.14 2.72
C SER A 153 10.47 24.64 2.99
N LYS A 154 9.76 25.49 2.23
CA LYS A 154 9.80 26.98 2.40
C LYS A 154 9.08 27.50 3.65
N LYS A 155 8.27 26.69 4.32
CA LYS A 155 7.49 27.10 5.50
C LYS A 155 8.23 26.84 6.82
N LYS A 156 9.43 26.26 6.77
CA LYS A 156 10.29 25.99 7.94
C LYS A 156 11.47 26.97 8.09
N GLU A 157 11.63 27.88 7.18
CA GLU A 157 12.47 29.09 7.31
C GLU A 157 11.62 30.30 7.78
#